data_6a9ee610df8c6db08c9db25c05486add
#
_entry.id   6a9ee610df8c6db08c9db25c05486add
#
_cell.length_a   1.000
_cell.length_b   1.000
_cell.length_c   1.000
_cell.angle_alpha   90.00
_cell.angle_beta   90.00
_cell.angle_gamma   90.00
#
_symmetry.space_group_name_H-M   'P 1'
#
loop_
_entity.id
_entity.type
_entity.pdbx_description
1 polymer ?
#
loop_
_entity_poly.entity_id
_entity_poly.type
_entity_poly.pdbx_seq_one_letter_code
_entity_poly.pdbx_strand_id
1 'polypeptide(L)'
;MAFSTQLSEDTATENVIVPVLLTKCNSKLPTYKAFNNKMSRLYASGIGGTAGRQYDLQTISFGAYYLDDIYALSGEKMTGIMTDILIDCLTSPVTENGVFSEKFVELEKKTVIDNIETAINDKRSYAIERAMKTICKGEPASVCSYGTVEKAKLITPDSAYKAYRRMLETMPCEIICTGCSDFDGVAEKFAAAFEKAGRHDIENTTIALSPVKTQTEEVTERLTVNQSKLVLGFKSHSDDDAALVLLQKIFGGTTSSKLFRNVREKMSLCYYCSAARNDLKGIMLVNSGVENENIEKTKEAVIDQLEEIKNGNFTNEDINFAEMAIKNDFKSVADSAGNVSNWYFDCIRKNDIVTPEEKLGRYLGVSKERIIAAAKSMVLDSVYVLTGNENREKELS
;
A
#
# COMPACT_ATOMS: atom_id res chain seq x y z
N MET A 1 3.54 -4.52 13.23
CA MET A 1 2.29 -5.26 13.51
C MET A 1 1.19 -4.66 12.66
N ALA A 2 0.24 -5.47 12.21
CA ALA A 2 -0.83 -5.04 11.32
C ALA A 2 -2.15 -5.72 11.70
N PHE A 3 -3.17 -4.92 11.97
CA PHE A 3 -4.55 -5.37 12.07
C PHE A 3 -5.23 -5.17 10.72
N SER A 4 -6.04 -6.11 10.29
CA SER A 4 -6.69 -6.06 8.98
C SER A 4 -8.18 -6.29 9.09
N THR A 5 -8.96 -5.58 8.28
CA THR A 5 -10.40 -5.78 8.14
C THR A 5 -10.78 -5.65 6.67
N GLN A 6 -11.94 -6.19 6.29
CA GLN A 6 -12.45 -5.97 4.94
C GLN A 6 -12.68 -4.47 4.71
N LEU A 7 -12.15 -3.93 3.62
CA LEU A 7 -12.31 -2.51 3.31
C LEU A 7 -13.78 -2.17 3.01
N SER A 8 -14.33 -1.22 3.74
CA SER A 8 -15.73 -0.80 3.65
C SER A 8 -15.86 0.71 3.80
N GLU A 9 -16.77 1.31 3.04
CA GLU A 9 -17.08 2.74 3.17
C GLU A 9 -17.57 3.11 4.57
N ASP A 10 -18.21 2.17 5.28
CA ASP A 10 -18.80 2.45 6.59
C ASP A 10 -17.77 2.60 7.69
N THR A 11 -16.62 1.95 7.55
CA THR A 11 -15.62 1.88 8.62
C THR A 11 -14.27 2.49 8.26
N ALA A 12 -13.99 2.69 6.96
CA ALA A 12 -12.69 3.13 6.49
C ALA A 12 -12.23 4.44 7.15
N THR A 13 -13.12 5.42 7.26
CA THR A 13 -12.79 6.74 7.79
C THR A 13 -12.51 6.72 9.31
N GLU A 14 -13.30 5.96 10.08
CA GLU A 14 -13.10 5.84 11.52
C GLU A 14 -11.83 5.05 11.86
N ASN A 15 -11.47 4.08 11.05
CA ASN A 15 -10.26 3.29 11.25
C ASN A 15 -8.97 4.13 11.08
N VAL A 16 -9.00 5.17 10.23
CA VAL A 16 -7.80 6.01 9.97
C VAL A 16 -7.36 6.80 11.19
N ILE A 17 -8.30 7.23 12.06
CA ILE A 17 -7.93 8.02 13.25
C ILE A 17 -7.33 7.17 14.37
N VAL A 18 -7.65 5.86 14.41
CA VAL A 18 -7.24 4.96 15.50
C VAL A 18 -5.73 4.92 15.70
N PRO A 19 -4.89 4.66 14.68
CA PRO A 19 -3.45 4.58 14.88
C PRO A 19 -2.84 5.90 15.35
N VAL A 20 -3.40 7.03 14.94
CA VAL A 20 -2.90 8.35 15.35
C VAL A 20 -3.22 8.62 16.82
N LEU A 21 -4.41 8.22 17.30
CA LEU A 21 -4.81 8.35 18.70
C LEU A 21 -4.00 7.46 19.65
N LEU A 22 -3.57 6.27 19.18
CA LEU A 22 -2.88 5.29 20.03
C LEU A 22 -1.36 5.49 20.13
N THR A 23 -0.73 6.20 19.18
CA THR A 23 0.74 6.27 19.11
C THR A 23 1.37 7.54 19.67
N LYS A 24 0.57 8.42 20.28
CA LYS A 24 1.04 9.70 20.82
C LYS A 24 1.10 9.74 22.35
N CYS A 25 0.34 8.91 23.03
CA CYS A 25 0.30 8.80 24.50
C CYS A 25 -0.42 7.50 24.90
N ASN A 26 -0.26 7.10 26.16
CA ASN A 26 -0.98 6.02 26.80
C ASN A 26 -1.21 6.33 28.29
N SER A 27 -1.92 5.49 29.03
CA SER A 27 -2.25 5.76 30.45
C SER A 27 -1.04 5.95 31.34
N LYS A 28 0.11 5.33 31.05
CA LYS A 28 1.37 5.48 31.79
C LYS A 28 2.17 6.71 31.35
N LEU A 29 2.00 7.15 30.11
CA LEU A 29 2.64 8.31 29.49
C LEU A 29 1.54 9.22 28.91
N PRO A 30 0.78 9.92 29.77
CA PRO A 30 -0.53 10.47 29.39
C PRO A 30 -0.46 11.76 28.57
N THR A 31 0.74 12.26 28.25
CA THR A 31 0.91 13.43 27.39
C THR A 31 1.93 13.17 26.31
N TYR A 32 1.76 13.83 25.15
CA TYR A 32 2.73 13.79 24.04
C TYR A 32 4.16 14.12 24.48
N LYS A 33 4.31 15.12 25.39
CA LYS A 33 5.61 15.48 25.95
C LYS A 33 6.23 14.35 26.79
N ALA A 34 5.44 13.70 27.65
CA ALA A 34 5.92 12.58 28.47
C ALA A 34 6.31 11.40 27.60
N PHE A 35 5.50 11.10 26.57
CA PHE A 35 5.76 10.05 25.62
C PHE A 35 7.06 10.29 24.84
N ASN A 36 7.20 11.46 24.22
CA ASN A 36 8.41 11.81 23.46
C ASN A 36 9.66 11.86 24.33
N ASN A 37 9.56 12.38 25.55
CA ASN A 37 10.69 12.37 26.49
C ASN A 37 11.13 10.94 26.83
N LYS A 38 10.17 10.00 26.97
CA LYS A 38 10.48 8.59 27.19
C LYS A 38 11.19 7.99 25.97
N MET A 39 10.65 8.23 24.75
CA MET A 39 11.28 7.75 23.50
C MET A 39 12.70 8.31 23.31
N SER A 40 12.90 9.60 23.57
CA SER A 40 14.22 10.23 23.48
C SER A 40 15.25 9.60 24.42
N ARG A 41 14.83 9.27 25.66
CA ARG A 41 15.69 8.58 26.65
C ARG A 41 15.97 7.12 26.30
N LEU A 42 15.16 6.52 25.45
CA LEU A 42 15.33 5.19 24.91
C LEU A 42 16.03 5.25 23.53
N TYR A 43 17.16 5.97 23.47
CA TYR A 43 18.01 6.09 22.28
C TYR A 43 17.27 6.62 21.04
N ALA A 44 16.38 7.60 21.25
CA ALA A 44 15.53 8.16 20.20
C ALA A 44 14.66 7.10 19.49
N SER A 45 14.23 6.09 20.23
CA SER A 45 13.24 5.11 19.74
C SER A 45 11.92 5.78 19.34
N GLY A 46 11.12 5.11 18.54
CA GLY A 46 9.82 5.64 18.15
C GLY A 46 8.75 4.58 17.98
N ILE A 47 7.52 5.03 18.15
CA ILE A 47 6.31 4.27 17.86
C ILE A 47 5.47 5.11 16.92
N GLY A 48 5.00 4.51 15.84
CA GLY A 48 4.13 5.16 14.87
C GLY A 48 3.01 4.24 14.43
N GLY A 49 1.97 4.84 13.85
CA GLY A 49 0.85 4.08 13.32
C GLY A 49 0.27 4.75 12.08
N THR A 50 -0.28 3.94 11.20
CA THR A 50 -0.93 4.38 9.96
C THR A 50 -2.05 3.43 9.59
N ALA A 51 -2.97 3.89 8.73
CA ALA A 51 -3.94 3.03 8.09
C ALA A 51 -3.86 3.20 6.57
N GLY A 52 -4.09 2.12 5.84
CA GLY A 52 -4.00 2.13 4.39
C GLY A 52 -4.71 0.94 3.75
N ARG A 53 -4.75 0.91 2.42
CA ARG A 53 -5.29 -0.21 1.65
C ARG A 53 -4.19 -1.21 1.31
N GLN A 54 -4.52 -2.48 1.51
CA GLN A 54 -3.78 -3.59 0.94
C GLN A 54 -4.77 -4.54 0.26
N TYR A 55 -4.85 -4.49 -1.05
CA TYR A 55 -5.82 -5.25 -1.86
C TYR A 55 -7.28 -4.88 -1.49
N ASP A 56 -8.07 -5.85 -1.03
CA ASP A 56 -9.44 -5.67 -0.55
C ASP A 56 -9.54 -5.33 0.93
N LEU A 57 -8.39 -5.19 1.59
CA LEU A 57 -8.32 -4.97 3.02
C LEU A 57 -7.93 -3.52 3.36
N GLN A 58 -8.47 -3.03 4.46
CA GLN A 58 -7.89 -1.92 5.19
C GLN A 58 -6.98 -2.48 6.28
N THR A 59 -5.73 -2.02 6.30
CA THR A 59 -4.74 -2.42 7.28
C THR A 59 -4.42 -1.25 8.20
N ILE A 60 -4.56 -1.47 9.51
CA ILE A 60 -4.18 -0.53 10.57
C ILE A 60 -2.87 -1.04 11.15
N SER A 61 -1.78 -0.34 10.85
CA SER A 61 -0.43 -0.77 11.19
C SER A 61 0.16 0.03 12.32
N PHE A 62 0.91 -0.65 13.16
CA PHE A 62 1.72 -0.06 14.23
C PHE A 62 3.16 -0.56 14.09
N GLY A 63 4.13 0.35 14.21
CA GLY A 63 5.54 0.03 14.18
C GLY A 63 6.27 0.60 15.37
N ALA A 64 7.21 -0.16 15.93
CA ALA A 64 8.19 0.33 16.88
C ALA A 64 9.59 0.15 16.27
N TYR A 65 10.41 1.20 16.33
CA TYR A 65 11.81 1.13 15.96
C TYR A 65 12.67 1.56 17.15
N TYR A 66 13.74 0.86 17.37
CA TYR A 66 14.59 1.04 18.53
C TYR A 66 15.99 0.46 18.31
N LEU A 67 16.93 0.88 19.15
CA LEU A 67 18.27 0.35 19.17
C LEU A 67 18.25 -1.12 19.61
N ASP A 68 18.99 -1.96 18.92
CA ASP A 68 19.13 -3.36 19.31
C ASP A 68 19.76 -3.50 20.72
N ASP A 69 19.34 -4.50 21.48
CA ASP A 69 19.75 -4.76 22.87
C ASP A 69 21.27 -4.80 23.06
N ILE A 70 21.99 -5.30 22.04
CA ILE A 70 23.47 -5.43 22.07
C ILE A 70 24.19 -4.08 22.05
N TYR A 71 23.52 -3.02 21.58
CA TYR A 71 24.09 -1.66 21.50
C TYR A 71 23.62 -0.77 22.65
N ALA A 72 22.77 -1.24 23.55
CA ALA A 72 22.29 -0.46 24.68
C ALA A 72 23.42 -0.23 25.69
N LEU A 73 23.73 1.04 25.99
CA LEU A 73 24.92 1.44 26.76
C LEU A 73 24.91 0.94 28.21
N SER A 74 23.74 0.82 28.82
CA SER A 74 23.56 0.38 30.21
C SER A 74 22.97 -1.03 30.31
N GLY A 75 22.94 -1.78 29.20
CA GLY A 75 22.43 -3.14 29.16
C GLY A 75 20.90 -3.26 29.21
N GLU A 76 20.20 -2.17 28.84
CA GLU A 76 18.75 -2.19 28.75
C GLU A 76 18.26 -3.23 27.75
N LYS A 77 17.19 -3.94 28.09
CA LYS A 77 16.49 -4.88 27.22
C LYS A 77 15.46 -4.11 26.39
N MET A 78 15.96 -3.43 25.35
CA MET A 78 15.18 -2.53 24.51
C MET A 78 14.00 -3.22 23.85
N THR A 79 14.17 -4.46 23.37
CA THR A 79 13.09 -5.27 22.79
C THR A 79 11.93 -5.44 23.77
N GLY A 80 12.23 -5.82 25.02
CA GLY A 80 11.22 -5.99 26.07
C GLY A 80 10.53 -4.68 26.43
N ILE A 81 11.32 -3.60 26.59
CA ILE A 81 10.80 -2.26 26.96
C ILE A 81 9.88 -1.73 25.86
N MET A 82 10.29 -1.79 24.60
CA MET A 82 9.52 -1.24 23.47
C MET A 82 8.27 -2.08 23.19
N THR A 83 8.35 -3.42 23.39
CA THR A 83 7.18 -4.29 23.34
C THR A 83 6.14 -3.88 24.38
N ASP A 84 6.57 -3.67 25.64
CA ASP A 84 5.66 -3.26 26.72
C ASP A 84 5.02 -1.90 26.45
N ILE A 85 5.79 -0.93 25.92
CA ILE A 85 5.23 0.40 25.57
C ILE A 85 4.23 0.30 24.42
N LEU A 86 4.52 -0.52 23.41
CA LEU A 86 3.59 -0.74 22.28
C LEU A 86 2.30 -1.41 22.76
N ILE A 87 2.40 -2.42 23.63
CA ILE A 87 1.25 -3.07 24.27
C ILE A 87 0.43 -2.03 25.08
N ASP A 88 1.09 -1.19 25.86
CA ASP A 88 0.43 -0.13 26.62
C ASP A 88 -0.31 0.87 25.69
N CYS A 89 0.28 1.22 24.55
CA CYS A 89 -0.39 2.04 23.52
C CYS A 89 -1.67 1.40 23.01
N LEU A 90 -1.64 0.08 22.75
CA LEU A 90 -2.76 -0.66 22.19
C LEU A 90 -3.86 -0.98 23.23
N THR A 91 -3.48 -1.27 24.49
CA THR A 91 -4.42 -1.82 25.48
C THR A 91 -4.80 -0.85 26.58
N SER A 92 -4.08 0.26 26.69
CA SER A 92 -4.25 1.22 27.79
C SER A 92 -4.18 2.66 27.28
N PRO A 93 -5.03 3.03 26.28
CA PRO A 93 -5.05 4.41 25.78
C PRO A 93 -5.51 5.40 26.86
N VAL A 94 -5.22 6.69 26.65
CA VAL A 94 -5.77 7.74 27.49
C VAL A 94 -7.24 7.92 27.17
N THR A 95 -8.09 7.77 28.18
CA THR A 95 -9.56 7.90 28.05
C THR A 95 -10.12 8.87 29.09
N GLU A 96 -11.23 9.52 28.75
CA GLU A 96 -12.06 10.34 29.61
C GLU A 96 -13.49 9.81 29.55
N ASN A 97 -14.10 9.52 30.70
CA ASN A 97 -15.44 8.93 30.77
C ASN A 97 -15.63 7.63 29.95
N GLY A 98 -14.55 6.84 29.81
CA GLY A 98 -14.60 5.55 29.11
C GLY A 98 -14.44 5.60 27.59
N VAL A 99 -14.23 6.78 27.00
CA VAL A 99 -13.95 6.99 25.56
C VAL A 99 -12.71 7.88 25.39
N PHE A 100 -12.26 8.12 24.16
CA PHE A 100 -11.17 9.06 23.91
C PHE A 100 -11.57 10.49 24.30
N SER A 101 -10.57 11.31 24.72
CA SER A 101 -10.79 12.73 25.03
C SER A 101 -11.30 13.48 23.80
N GLU A 102 -12.37 14.27 23.96
CA GLU A 102 -12.94 15.09 22.88
C GLU A 102 -11.91 16.02 22.26
N LYS A 103 -11.13 16.71 23.10
CA LYS A 103 -10.07 17.61 22.63
C LYS A 103 -9.04 16.88 21.76
N PHE A 104 -8.70 15.66 22.11
CA PHE A 104 -7.70 14.88 21.38
C PHE A 104 -8.26 14.37 20.06
N VAL A 105 -9.50 13.85 20.07
CA VAL A 105 -10.19 13.43 18.85
C VAL A 105 -10.38 14.59 17.88
N GLU A 106 -10.80 15.77 18.34
CA GLU A 106 -10.96 16.94 17.47
C GLU A 106 -9.64 17.40 16.82
N LEU A 107 -8.53 17.34 17.57
CA LEU A 107 -7.20 17.65 17.03
C LEU A 107 -6.80 16.67 15.91
N GLU A 108 -6.94 15.37 16.16
CA GLU A 108 -6.52 14.35 15.19
C GLU A 108 -7.49 14.25 14.01
N LYS A 109 -8.78 14.49 14.24
CA LYS A 109 -9.78 14.59 13.18
C LYS A 109 -9.43 15.68 12.16
N LYS A 110 -8.97 16.84 12.64
CA LYS A 110 -8.47 17.91 11.76
C LYS A 110 -7.30 17.42 10.92
N THR A 111 -6.33 16.71 11.51
CA THR A 111 -5.20 16.11 10.78
C THR A 111 -5.67 15.11 9.71
N VAL A 112 -6.66 14.28 10.02
CA VAL A 112 -7.24 13.34 9.05
C VAL A 112 -7.89 14.08 7.89
N ILE A 113 -8.68 15.12 8.17
CA ILE A 113 -9.33 15.95 7.14
C ILE A 113 -8.27 16.62 6.26
N ASP A 114 -7.27 17.28 6.85
CA ASP A 114 -6.19 17.95 6.13
C ASP A 114 -5.44 16.94 5.21
N ASN A 115 -5.19 15.72 5.69
CA ASN A 115 -4.55 14.67 4.88
C ASN A 115 -5.42 14.25 3.69
N ILE A 116 -6.73 14.08 3.88
CA ILE A 116 -7.66 13.72 2.80
C ILE A 116 -7.72 14.86 1.76
N GLU A 117 -7.86 16.11 2.21
CA GLU A 117 -7.93 17.28 1.33
C GLU A 117 -6.63 17.51 0.55
N THR A 118 -5.49 17.25 1.18
CA THR A 118 -4.18 17.45 0.54
C THR A 118 -3.75 16.28 -0.35
N ALA A 119 -4.37 15.11 -0.24
CA ALA A 119 -4.09 13.95 -1.09
C ALA A 119 -4.23 14.26 -2.60
N ILE A 120 -5.13 15.18 -2.95
CA ILE A 120 -5.32 15.65 -4.34
C ILE A 120 -4.08 16.39 -4.88
N ASN A 121 -3.17 16.88 -4.04
CA ASN A 121 -1.98 17.62 -4.47
C ASN A 121 -0.95 16.71 -5.13
N ASP A 122 -0.84 15.45 -4.71
CA ASP A 122 -0.11 14.43 -5.46
C ASP A 122 -1.00 13.88 -6.57
N LYS A 123 -0.98 14.56 -7.73
CA LYS A 123 -1.81 14.21 -8.89
C LYS A 123 -1.56 12.80 -9.42
N ARG A 124 -0.36 12.24 -9.22
CA ARG A 124 -0.03 10.89 -9.64
C ARG A 124 -0.71 9.86 -8.75
N SER A 125 -0.52 9.96 -7.45
CA SER A 125 -1.17 9.05 -6.48
C SER A 125 -2.68 9.20 -6.51
N TYR A 126 -3.19 10.42 -6.64
CA TYR A 126 -4.62 10.69 -6.81
C TYR A 126 -5.20 9.98 -8.06
N ALA A 127 -4.53 10.10 -9.21
CA ALA A 127 -5.00 9.45 -10.44
C ALA A 127 -5.00 7.92 -10.32
N ILE A 128 -4.00 7.31 -9.66
CA ILE A 128 -3.95 5.87 -9.40
C ILE A 128 -5.12 5.45 -8.49
N GLU A 129 -5.39 6.20 -7.41
CA GLU A 129 -6.50 5.91 -6.50
C GLU A 129 -7.86 5.98 -7.21
N ARG A 130 -8.05 7.00 -8.04
CA ARG A 130 -9.28 7.17 -8.85
C ARG A 130 -9.41 6.07 -9.90
N ALA A 131 -8.31 5.68 -10.55
CA ALA A 131 -8.27 4.56 -11.46
C ALA A 131 -8.65 3.24 -10.77
N MET A 132 -8.11 2.98 -9.58
CA MET A 132 -8.45 1.78 -8.80
C MET A 132 -9.94 1.74 -8.46
N LYS A 133 -10.56 2.89 -8.14
CA LYS A 133 -12.02 2.97 -7.93
C LYS A 133 -12.81 2.53 -9.17
N THR A 134 -12.32 2.88 -10.38
CA THR A 134 -12.92 2.46 -11.64
C THR A 134 -12.67 0.98 -11.93
N ILE A 135 -11.41 0.54 -11.81
CA ILE A 135 -10.97 -0.83 -12.12
C ILE A 135 -11.66 -1.85 -11.22
N CYS A 136 -11.74 -1.57 -9.92
CA CYS A 136 -12.33 -2.45 -8.89
C CYS A 136 -13.78 -2.08 -8.54
N LYS A 137 -14.53 -1.45 -9.45
CA LYS A 137 -15.90 -1.00 -9.20
C LYS A 137 -16.78 -2.14 -8.67
N GLY A 138 -17.40 -1.92 -7.51
CA GLY A 138 -18.24 -2.91 -6.82
C GLY A 138 -17.46 -3.90 -5.94
N GLU A 139 -16.13 -3.77 -5.85
CA GLU A 139 -15.27 -4.56 -4.99
C GLU A 139 -14.80 -3.72 -3.78
N PRO A 140 -14.40 -4.33 -2.66
CA PRO A 140 -13.84 -3.59 -1.52
C PRO A 140 -12.66 -2.71 -1.91
N ALA A 141 -11.78 -3.16 -2.81
CA ALA A 141 -10.63 -2.40 -3.31
C ALA A 141 -11.00 -1.08 -4.01
N SER A 142 -12.27 -0.85 -4.37
CA SER A 142 -12.74 0.43 -4.92
C SER A 142 -12.95 1.52 -3.86
N VAL A 143 -13.02 1.14 -2.58
CA VAL A 143 -13.25 2.06 -1.46
C VAL A 143 -11.97 2.82 -1.15
N CYS A 144 -12.06 4.13 -0.93
CA CYS A 144 -10.94 4.94 -0.48
C CYS A 144 -10.54 4.56 0.96
N SER A 145 -9.30 4.13 1.16
CA SER A 145 -8.83 3.64 2.46
C SER A 145 -8.66 4.73 3.53
N TYR A 146 -8.61 5.99 3.13
CA TYR A 146 -8.60 7.13 4.07
C TYR A 146 -10.00 7.66 4.36
N GLY A 147 -11.03 7.10 3.71
CA GLY A 147 -12.40 7.58 3.83
C GLY A 147 -12.66 8.88 3.09
N THR A 148 -13.60 9.68 3.59
CA THR A 148 -13.98 10.97 3.01
C THR A 148 -14.02 12.08 4.06
N VAL A 149 -13.90 13.33 3.61
CA VAL A 149 -13.98 14.52 4.48
C VAL A 149 -15.33 14.59 5.20
N GLU A 150 -16.42 14.25 4.50
CA GLU A 150 -17.77 14.25 5.06
C GLU A 150 -17.89 13.27 6.24
N LYS A 151 -17.39 12.04 6.06
CA LYS A 151 -17.38 11.02 7.13
C LYS A 151 -16.38 11.39 8.23
N ALA A 152 -15.22 11.96 7.90
CA ALA A 152 -14.24 12.41 8.90
C ALA A 152 -14.80 13.48 9.83
N LYS A 153 -15.62 14.43 9.32
CA LYS A 153 -16.31 15.44 10.13
C LYS A 153 -17.28 14.85 11.15
N LEU A 154 -17.82 13.65 10.90
CA LEU A 154 -18.76 12.95 11.77
C LEU A 154 -18.10 12.14 12.89
N ILE A 155 -16.77 11.98 12.87
CA ILE A 155 -16.05 11.24 13.91
C ILE A 155 -16.24 11.93 15.27
N THR A 156 -16.64 11.14 16.26
CA THR A 156 -16.84 11.53 17.66
C THR A 156 -15.92 10.72 18.57
N PRO A 157 -15.70 11.13 19.84
CA PRO A 157 -14.99 10.31 20.82
C PRO A 157 -15.52 8.89 20.93
N ASP A 158 -16.83 8.72 20.91
CA ASP A 158 -17.50 7.41 20.99
C ASP A 158 -17.26 6.57 19.74
N SER A 159 -17.44 7.13 18.53
CA SER A 159 -17.23 6.39 17.29
C SER A 159 -15.76 5.98 17.10
N ALA A 160 -14.82 6.88 17.42
CA ALA A 160 -13.39 6.57 17.37
C ALA A 160 -13.02 5.47 18.39
N TYR A 161 -13.61 5.49 19.59
CA TYR A 161 -13.38 4.48 20.61
C TYR A 161 -13.98 3.12 20.19
N LYS A 162 -15.16 3.10 19.58
CA LYS A 162 -15.76 1.89 19.01
C LYS A 162 -14.88 1.29 17.91
N ALA A 163 -14.36 2.11 17.00
CA ALA A 163 -13.43 1.67 15.96
C ALA A 163 -12.15 1.04 16.57
N TYR A 164 -11.58 1.69 17.59
CA TYR A 164 -10.45 1.15 18.34
C TYR A 164 -10.80 -0.20 18.99
N ARG A 165 -11.94 -0.31 19.69
CA ARG A 165 -12.35 -1.58 20.32
C ARG A 165 -12.52 -2.68 19.30
N ARG A 166 -13.22 -2.41 18.20
CA ARG A 166 -13.37 -3.38 17.10
C ARG A 166 -12.02 -3.84 16.58
N MET A 167 -11.08 -2.90 16.30
CA MET A 167 -9.73 -3.27 15.87
C MET A 167 -9.08 -4.23 16.84
N LEU A 168 -9.08 -3.90 18.13
CA LEU A 168 -8.39 -4.68 19.15
C LEU A 168 -9.06 -6.03 19.39
N GLU A 169 -10.39 -6.08 19.37
CA GLU A 169 -11.17 -7.26 19.76
C GLU A 169 -11.37 -8.26 18.62
N THR A 170 -11.60 -7.78 17.40
CA THR A 170 -12.09 -8.66 16.31
C THR A 170 -11.20 -8.74 15.08
N MET A 171 -10.30 -7.75 14.84
CA MET A 171 -9.49 -7.81 13.61
C MET A 171 -8.33 -8.81 13.74
N PRO A 172 -8.09 -9.68 12.74
CA PRO A 172 -6.87 -10.49 12.69
C PRO A 172 -5.64 -9.59 12.75
N CYS A 173 -4.60 -10.07 13.45
CA CYS A 173 -3.38 -9.30 13.69
C CYS A 173 -2.16 -10.14 13.39
N GLU A 174 -1.27 -9.62 12.55
CA GLU A 174 0.05 -10.19 12.28
C GLU A 174 1.12 -9.33 12.93
N ILE A 175 2.15 -9.99 13.49
CA ILE A 175 3.30 -9.35 14.12
C ILE A 175 4.57 -9.86 13.45
N ILE A 176 5.41 -8.94 12.99
CA ILE A 176 6.73 -9.25 12.45
C ILE A 176 7.77 -8.49 13.27
N CYS A 177 8.76 -9.21 13.76
CA CYS A 177 9.94 -8.68 14.43
C CYS A 177 11.15 -8.84 13.49
N THR A 178 11.94 -7.79 13.35
CA THR A 178 13.12 -7.78 12.46
C THR A 178 14.28 -7.10 13.17
N GLY A 179 15.42 -7.75 13.24
CA GLY A 179 16.64 -7.25 13.89
C GLY A 179 17.54 -8.39 14.35
N CYS A 180 18.55 -8.05 15.14
CA CYS A 180 19.51 -9.02 15.71
C CYS A 180 19.18 -9.38 17.17
N SER A 181 18.21 -8.72 17.78
CA SER A 181 17.77 -9.02 19.16
C SER A 181 17.07 -10.37 19.24
N ASP A 182 17.07 -10.94 20.44
CA ASP A 182 16.21 -12.06 20.79
C ASP A 182 14.76 -11.59 20.91
N PHE A 183 13.88 -12.17 20.10
CA PHE A 183 12.44 -11.89 20.10
C PHE A 183 11.63 -12.94 20.86
N ASP A 184 12.28 -13.88 21.53
CA ASP A 184 11.62 -14.81 22.41
C ASP A 184 10.84 -14.05 23.49
N GLY A 185 9.65 -14.51 23.80
CA GLY A 185 8.77 -13.83 24.76
C GLY A 185 7.99 -12.62 24.20
N VAL A 186 8.28 -12.10 23.00
CA VAL A 186 7.44 -11.05 22.39
C VAL A 186 6.05 -11.60 22.09
N ALA A 187 5.98 -12.79 21.52
CA ALA A 187 4.71 -13.43 21.17
C ALA A 187 3.87 -13.70 22.42
N GLU A 188 4.48 -14.21 23.51
CA GLU A 188 3.81 -14.48 24.78
C GLU A 188 3.27 -13.19 25.42
N LYS A 189 4.03 -12.08 25.36
CA LYS A 189 3.58 -10.78 25.87
C LYS A 189 2.35 -10.28 25.13
N PHE A 190 2.36 -10.34 23.79
CA PHE A 190 1.20 -9.97 22.98
C PHE A 190 0.02 -10.89 23.20
N ALA A 191 0.24 -12.23 23.28
CA ALA A 191 -0.83 -13.17 23.55
C ALA A 191 -1.52 -12.88 24.88
N ALA A 192 -0.75 -12.69 25.97
CA ALA A 192 -1.29 -12.34 27.27
C ALA A 192 -2.02 -10.98 27.29
N ALA A 193 -1.52 -10.00 26.53
CA ALA A 193 -2.17 -8.70 26.41
C ALA A 193 -3.50 -8.78 25.63
N PHE A 194 -3.55 -9.57 24.57
CA PHE A 194 -4.74 -9.79 23.77
C PHE A 194 -5.79 -10.64 24.48
N GLU A 195 -5.40 -11.61 25.27
CA GLU A 195 -6.31 -12.36 26.13
C GLU A 195 -7.03 -11.41 27.12
N LYS A 196 -6.26 -10.53 27.80
CA LYS A 196 -6.84 -9.52 28.69
C LYS A 196 -7.72 -8.48 27.98
N ALA A 197 -7.44 -8.19 26.71
CA ALA A 197 -8.25 -7.29 25.90
C ALA A 197 -9.59 -7.90 25.48
N GLY A 198 -9.78 -9.20 25.69
CA GLY A 198 -11.04 -9.89 25.40
C GLY A 198 -11.28 -10.14 23.92
N ARG A 199 -10.23 -10.49 23.16
CA ARG A 199 -10.36 -10.80 21.73
C ARG A 199 -11.32 -11.97 21.51
N HIS A 200 -12.24 -11.83 20.58
CA HIS A 200 -13.27 -12.81 20.25
C HIS A 200 -13.74 -12.62 18.80
N ASP A 201 -14.36 -13.64 18.25
CA ASP A 201 -15.00 -13.61 16.92
C ASP A 201 -14.12 -12.95 15.85
N ILE A 202 -12.86 -13.43 15.75
CA ILE A 202 -11.87 -12.83 14.83
C ILE A 202 -12.41 -12.85 13.40
N GLU A 203 -12.45 -11.68 12.78
CA GLU A 203 -12.97 -11.46 11.44
C GLU A 203 -12.24 -12.34 10.42
N ASN A 204 -13.01 -12.94 9.52
CA ASN A 204 -12.42 -13.59 8.35
C ASN A 204 -12.31 -12.56 7.21
N THR A 205 -11.09 -12.29 6.77
CA THR A 205 -10.81 -11.36 5.68
C THR A 205 -10.47 -12.10 4.40
N THR A 206 -10.95 -11.60 3.27
CA THR A 206 -10.75 -12.23 1.96
C THR A 206 -10.17 -11.23 0.96
N ILE A 207 -9.31 -11.75 0.09
CA ILE A 207 -8.80 -11.03 -1.09
C ILE A 207 -9.20 -11.88 -2.30
N ALA A 208 -9.85 -11.27 -3.28
CA ALA A 208 -10.32 -11.96 -4.46
C ALA A 208 -9.73 -11.35 -5.74
N LEU A 209 -9.49 -12.17 -6.75
CA LEU A 209 -9.15 -11.69 -8.08
C LEU A 209 -10.26 -10.75 -8.59
N SER A 210 -9.87 -9.64 -9.17
CA SER A 210 -10.81 -8.67 -9.73
C SER A 210 -11.41 -9.22 -11.04
N PRO A 211 -12.75 -9.29 -11.18
CA PRO A 211 -13.38 -9.80 -12.39
C PRO A 211 -13.08 -8.89 -13.58
N VAL A 212 -12.83 -9.49 -14.75
CA VAL A 212 -12.65 -8.76 -16.02
C VAL A 212 -14.00 -8.24 -16.48
N LYS A 213 -14.09 -6.96 -16.82
CA LYS A 213 -15.30 -6.35 -17.37
C LYS A 213 -15.56 -6.82 -18.80
N THR A 214 -16.82 -6.86 -19.18
CA THR A 214 -17.24 -7.23 -20.57
C THR A 214 -16.88 -6.16 -21.60
N GLN A 215 -16.73 -4.92 -21.15
CA GLN A 215 -16.32 -3.78 -21.98
C GLN A 215 -15.36 -2.89 -21.19
N THR A 216 -14.38 -2.32 -21.86
CA THR A 216 -13.44 -1.36 -21.28
C THR A 216 -14.21 -0.12 -20.78
N GLU A 217 -14.05 0.22 -19.51
CA GLU A 217 -14.65 1.41 -18.90
C GLU A 217 -13.65 2.57 -18.98
N GLU A 218 -14.03 3.67 -19.61
CA GLU A 218 -13.21 4.87 -19.71
C GLU A 218 -13.79 6.00 -18.86
N VAL A 219 -12.97 6.63 -18.04
CA VAL A 219 -13.36 7.72 -17.14
C VAL A 219 -12.38 8.89 -17.31
N THR A 220 -12.92 10.07 -17.57
CA THR A 220 -12.14 11.32 -17.60
C THR A 220 -12.60 12.24 -16.49
N GLU A 221 -11.65 12.69 -15.68
CA GLU A 221 -11.85 13.68 -14.62
C GLU A 221 -11.06 14.95 -14.97
N ARG A 222 -11.69 16.12 -14.76
CA ARG A 222 -11.09 17.41 -15.08
C ARG A 222 -10.79 18.18 -13.80
N LEU A 223 -9.51 18.49 -13.59
CA LEU A 223 -9.03 19.30 -12.46
C LEU A 223 -7.99 20.30 -12.95
N THR A 224 -7.62 21.24 -12.08
CA THR A 224 -6.45 22.09 -12.36
C THR A 224 -5.17 21.27 -12.26
N VAL A 225 -4.62 20.89 -13.41
CA VAL A 225 -3.37 20.15 -13.54
C VAL A 225 -2.48 20.79 -14.61
N ASN A 226 -1.18 20.80 -14.40
CA ASN A 226 -0.20 21.25 -15.39
C ASN A 226 0.16 20.13 -16.38
N GLN A 227 -0.13 18.89 -16.03
CA GLN A 227 0.19 17.71 -16.79
C GLN A 227 -0.88 16.66 -16.54
N SER A 228 -1.46 16.12 -17.60
CA SER A 228 -2.45 15.04 -17.50
C SER A 228 -1.82 13.75 -16.97
N LYS A 229 -2.67 12.95 -16.33
CA LYS A 229 -2.32 11.59 -15.87
C LYS A 229 -3.22 10.60 -16.59
N LEU A 230 -2.58 9.63 -17.24
CA LEU A 230 -3.24 8.54 -17.93
C LEU A 230 -2.93 7.25 -17.15
N VAL A 231 -3.97 6.53 -16.75
CA VAL A 231 -3.83 5.22 -16.09
C VAL A 231 -4.64 4.19 -16.85
N LEU A 232 -3.96 3.12 -17.30
CA LEU A 232 -4.60 1.96 -17.92
C LEU A 232 -4.57 0.79 -16.93
N GLY A 233 -5.71 0.16 -16.71
CA GLY A 233 -5.86 -1.05 -15.91
C GLY A 233 -6.05 -2.25 -16.81
N PHE A 234 -5.11 -3.20 -16.71
CA PHE A 234 -5.23 -4.51 -17.35
C PHE A 234 -5.51 -5.56 -16.29
N LYS A 235 -6.30 -6.57 -16.61
CA LYS A 235 -6.59 -7.70 -15.73
C LYS A 235 -6.17 -9.01 -16.36
N SER A 236 -5.73 -9.95 -15.52
CA SER A 236 -5.37 -11.31 -15.89
C SER A 236 -5.73 -12.27 -14.77
N HIS A 237 -6.24 -13.43 -15.15
CA HIS A 237 -6.49 -14.56 -14.23
C HIS A 237 -5.49 -15.71 -14.49
N SER A 238 -4.30 -15.40 -15.03
CA SER A 238 -3.23 -16.39 -15.16
C SER A 238 -2.63 -16.72 -13.81
N ASP A 239 -2.42 -18.01 -13.54
CA ASP A 239 -1.78 -18.53 -12.34
C ASP A 239 -0.23 -18.51 -12.44
N ASP A 240 0.32 -18.15 -13.59
CA ASP A 240 1.77 -18.09 -13.81
C ASP A 240 2.37 -16.76 -13.29
N ASP A 241 2.49 -16.66 -11.97
CA ASP A 241 3.03 -15.46 -11.30
C ASP A 241 4.45 -15.11 -11.78
N ALA A 242 5.30 -16.10 -12.00
CA ALA A 242 6.66 -15.88 -12.48
C ALA A 242 6.68 -15.21 -13.87
N ALA A 243 5.87 -15.72 -14.81
CA ALA A 243 5.76 -15.12 -16.13
C ALA A 243 5.14 -13.72 -16.09
N LEU A 244 4.16 -13.49 -15.23
CA LEU A 244 3.54 -12.18 -15.04
C LEU A 244 4.52 -11.14 -14.44
N VAL A 245 5.43 -11.55 -13.55
CA VAL A 245 6.48 -10.65 -13.02
C VAL A 245 7.46 -10.28 -14.13
N LEU A 246 7.95 -11.26 -14.91
CA LEU A 246 8.85 -10.96 -16.03
C LEU A 246 8.15 -10.11 -17.10
N LEU A 247 6.91 -10.41 -17.43
CA LEU A 247 6.09 -9.58 -18.32
C LEU A 247 6.05 -8.12 -17.84
N GLN A 248 5.74 -7.88 -16.55
CA GLN A 248 5.69 -6.54 -15.99
C GLN A 248 7.05 -5.82 -16.11
N LYS A 249 8.18 -6.51 -15.86
CA LYS A 249 9.52 -5.92 -15.99
C LYS A 249 9.84 -5.58 -17.45
N ILE A 250 9.55 -6.46 -18.40
CA ILE A 250 9.77 -6.24 -19.84
C ILE A 250 8.85 -5.12 -20.36
N PHE A 251 7.59 -5.11 -19.93
CA PHE A 251 6.58 -4.16 -20.40
C PHE A 251 6.87 -2.74 -19.93
N GLY A 252 6.91 -2.51 -18.59
CA GLY A 252 7.01 -1.15 -18.05
C GLY A 252 7.66 -1.05 -16.66
N GLY A 253 8.34 -2.11 -16.15
CA GLY A 253 8.87 -2.15 -14.80
C GLY A 253 10.30 -1.66 -14.64
N THR A 254 10.99 -1.30 -15.72
CA THR A 254 12.41 -0.91 -15.71
C THR A 254 12.69 0.21 -16.70
N THR A 255 13.87 0.83 -16.60
CA THR A 255 14.35 1.78 -17.61
C THR A 255 14.74 1.11 -18.96
N SER A 256 14.87 -0.21 -18.98
CA SER A 256 15.08 -0.99 -20.19
C SER A 256 13.78 -1.58 -20.77
N SER A 257 12.62 -1.28 -20.15
CA SER A 257 11.33 -1.80 -20.58
C SER A 257 10.85 -1.17 -21.90
N LYS A 258 9.89 -1.85 -22.55
CA LYS A 258 9.31 -1.38 -23.81
C LYS A 258 8.62 -0.04 -23.66
N LEU A 259 7.83 0.18 -22.60
CA LEU A 259 7.17 1.47 -22.36
C LEU A 259 8.18 2.60 -22.19
N PHE A 260 9.25 2.36 -21.45
CA PHE A 260 10.28 3.39 -21.27
C PHE A 260 11.00 3.69 -22.57
N ARG A 261 11.57 2.67 -23.26
CA ARG A 261 12.36 2.86 -24.48
C ARG A 261 11.55 3.38 -25.66
N ASN A 262 10.33 2.86 -25.86
CA ASN A 262 9.56 3.17 -27.06
C ASN A 262 8.62 4.35 -26.86
N VAL A 263 7.80 4.35 -25.80
CA VAL A 263 6.77 5.39 -25.59
C VAL A 263 7.38 6.68 -25.05
N ARG A 264 8.26 6.56 -24.04
CA ARG A 264 8.89 7.73 -23.43
C ARG A 264 10.06 8.26 -24.27
N GLU A 265 11.09 7.41 -24.56
CA GLU A 265 12.34 7.89 -25.17
C GLU A 265 12.18 8.09 -26.69
N LYS A 266 11.75 7.06 -27.42
CA LYS A 266 11.72 7.09 -28.89
C LYS A 266 10.58 7.95 -29.44
N MET A 267 9.36 7.79 -28.92
CA MET A 267 8.20 8.53 -29.38
C MET A 267 8.02 9.87 -28.66
N SER A 268 8.67 10.07 -27.50
CA SER A 268 8.60 11.29 -26.69
C SER A 268 7.16 11.69 -26.33
N LEU A 269 6.25 10.73 -26.12
CA LEU A 269 4.83 10.98 -25.88
C LEU A 269 4.54 11.33 -24.42
N CYS A 270 5.44 11.02 -23.49
CA CYS A 270 5.18 11.17 -22.07
C CYS A 270 6.47 11.44 -21.26
N TYR A 271 6.32 12.04 -20.09
CA TYR A 271 7.43 12.29 -19.17
C TYR A 271 7.85 11.05 -18.40
N TYR A 272 6.89 10.18 -18.11
CA TYR A 272 7.10 8.85 -17.53
C TYR A 272 6.00 7.91 -18.01
N CYS A 273 6.34 6.66 -18.14
CA CYS A 273 5.40 5.58 -18.41
C CYS A 273 5.92 4.31 -17.71
N SER A 274 5.16 3.78 -16.78
CA SER A 274 5.58 2.64 -15.97
C SER A 274 4.44 1.70 -15.67
N ALA A 275 4.75 0.39 -15.54
CA ALA A 275 3.80 -0.64 -15.17
C ALA A 275 4.08 -1.16 -13.75
N ALA A 276 3.01 -1.36 -12.97
CA ALA A 276 3.05 -1.98 -11.65
C ALA A 276 1.97 -3.07 -11.55
N ARG A 277 2.22 -4.10 -10.74
CA ARG A 277 1.25 -5.18 -10.51
C ARG A 277 0.60 -5.04 -9.14
N ASN A 278 -0.66 -5.43 -9.11
CA ASN A 278 -1.41 -5.77 -7.92
C ASN A 278 -1.82 -7.25 -8.09
N ASP A 279 -0.93 -8.13 -7.66
CA ASP A 279 -0.93 -9.55 -8.02
C ASP A 279 -2.13 -10.33 -7.48
N LEU A 280 -2.46 -10.19 -6.18
CA LEU A 280 -3.63 -10.86 -5.59
C LEU A 280 -4.96 -10.39 -6.18
N LYS A 281 -4.97 -9.23 -6.85
CA LYS A 281 -6.14 -8.74 -7.60
C LYS A 281 -6.10 -9.12 -9.08
N GLY A 282 -4.98 -9.68 -9.57
CA GLY A 282 -4.78 -9.97 -10.99
C GLY A 282 -4.73 -8.71 -11.85
N ILE A 283 -4.29 -7.56 -11.29
CA ILE A 283 -4.29 -6.26 -11.97
C ILE A 283 -2.86 -5.85 -12.33
N MET A 284 -2.67 -5.33 -13.54
CA MET A 284 -1.50 -4.57 -13.95
C MET A 284 -1.92 -3.15 -14.30
N LEU A 285 -1.34 -2.17 -13.60
CA LEU A 285 -1.55 -0.75 -13.85
C LEU A 285 -0.41 -0.20 -14.69
N VAL A 286 -0.73 0.49 -15.78
CA VAL A 286 0.21 1.38 -16.46
C VAL A 286 -0.17 2.81 -16.13
N ASN A 287 0.77 3.59 -15.59
CA ASN A 287 0.55 5.00 -15.29
C ASN A 287 1.56 5.87 -16.05
N SER A 288 1.07 6.99 -16.56
CA SER A 288 1.85 7.89 -17.40
C SER A 288 1.50 9.34 -17.12
N GLY A 289 2.50 10.22 -17.21
CA GLY A 289 2.33 11.67 -17.20
C GLY A 289 2.49 12.22 -18.63
N VAL A 290 1.44 12.81 -19.18
CA VAL A 290 1.36 13.16 -20.60
C VAL A 290 0.85 14.59 -20.81
N GLU A 291 1.18 15.22 -21.94
CA GLU A 291 0.50 16.42 -22.41
C GLU A 291 -0.91 16.08 -22.91
N ASN A 292 -1.85 17.04 -22.82
CA ASN A 292 -3.25 16.81 -23.20
C ASN A 292 -3.39 16.27 -24.63
N GLU A 293 -2.64 16.82 -25.56
CA GLU A 293 -2.65 16.45 -26.98
C GLU A 293 -2.10 15.03 -27.27
N ASN A 294 -1.36 14.46 -26.31
CA ASN A 294 -0.71 13.15 -26.45
C ASN A 294 -1.45 12.03 -25.73
N ILE A 295 -2.59 12.29 -25.05
CA ILE A 295 -3.30 11.28 -24.25
C ILE A 295 -3.67 10.07 -25.11
N GLU A 296 -4.40 10.26 -26.23
CA GLU A 296 -4.85 9.16 -27.09
C GLU A 296 -3.66 8.44 -27.74
N LYS A 297 -2.68 9.17 -28.25
CA LYS A 297 -1.47 8.57 -28.84
C LYS A 297 -0.70 7.73 -27.82
N THR A 298 -0.62 8.20 -26.57
CA THR A 298 0.05 7.44 -25.51
C THR A 298 -0.74 6.19 -25.13
N LYS A 299 -2.07 6.28 -25.06
CA LYS A 299 -2.95 5.12 -24.81
C LYS A 299 -2.74 4.05 -25.91
N GLU A 300 -2.83 4.44 -27.17
CA GLU A 300 -2.58 3.54 -28.32
C GLU A 300 -1.17 2.92 -28.25
N ALA A 301 -0.14 3.75 -28.05
CA ALA A 301 1.24 3.28 -27.98
C ALA A 301 1.47 2.28 -26.83
N VAL A 302 0.83 2.47 -25.68
CA VAL A 302 0.91 1.51 -24.56
C VAL A 302 0.26 0.17 -24.95
N ILE A 303 -0.90 0.19 -25.58
CA ILE A 303 -1.60 -1.01 -26.04
C ILE A 303 -0.74 -1.74 -27.09
N ASP A 304 -0.19 -1.01 -28.06
CA ASP A 304 0.69 -1.58 -29.11
C ASP A 304 1.92 -2.26 -28.51
N GLN A 305 2.55 -1.68 -27.45
CA GLN A 305 3.69 -2.33 -26.80
C GLN A 305 3.31 -3.65 -26.12
N LEU A 306 2.10 -3.77 -25.59
CA LEU A 306 1.61 -5.05 -25.06
C LEU A 306 1.35 -6.05 -26.19
N GLU A 307 0.74 -5.63 -27.30
CA GLU A 307 0.53 -6.47 -28.50
C GLU A 307 1.86 -6.96 -29.09
N GLU A 308 2.89 -6.11 -29.13
CA GLU A 308 4.23 -6.52 -29.53
C GLU A 308 4.77 -7.67 -28.67
N ILE A 309 4.55 -7.62 -27.33
CA ILE A 309 4.94 -8.73 -26.44
C ILE A 309 4.09 -9.98 -26.71
N LYS A 310 2.77 -9.84 -26.91
CA LYS A 310 1.86 -10.95 -27.25
C LYS A 310 2.30 -11.67 -28.53
N ASN A 311 2.86 -10.93 -29.48
CA ASN A 311 3.38 -11.44 -30.75
C ASN A 311 4.83 -11.96 -30.66
N GLY A 312 5.45 -11.92 -29.47
CA GLY A 312 6.81 -12.38 -29.23
C GLY A 312 7.91 -11.44 -29.71
N ASN A 313 7.57 -10.16 -29.99
CA ASN A 313 8.50 -9.13 -30.45
C ASN A 313 9.30 -8.53 -29.29
N PHE A 314 10.02 -9.37 -28.56
CA PHE A 314 11.01 -9.02 -27.55
C PHE A 314 12.16 -10.03 -27.59
N THR A 315 13.31 -9.64 -27.07
CA THR A 315 14.56 -10.37 -27.21
C THR A 315 14.94 -11.14 -25.93
N ASN A 316 15.90 -12.05 -26.04
CA ASN A 316 16.50 -12.67 -24.84
C ASN A 316 17.21 -11.64 -23.96
N GLU A 317 17.70 -10.54 -24.52
CA GLU A 317 18.28 -9.44 -23.76
C GLU A 317 17.23 -8.72 -22.89
N ASP A 318 16.00 -8.54 -23.41
CA ASP A 318 14.89 -8.00 -22.61
C ASP A 318 14.55 -8.92 -21.42
N ILE A 319 14.60 -10.25 -21.62
CA ILE A 319 14.41 -11.23 -20.53
C ILE A 319 15.55 -11.11 -19.51
N ASN A 320 16.81 -11.05 -19.97
CA ASN A 320 17.96 -10.92 -19.09
C ASN A 320 17.90 -9.62 -18.24
N PHE A 321 17.50 -8.49 -18.83
CA PHE A 321 17.29 -7.24 -18.07
C PHE A 321 16.18 -7.37 -17.03
N ALA A 322 15.07 -8.05 -17.38
CA ALA A 322 13.99 -8.30 -16.42
C ALA A 322 14.46 -9.18 -15.26
N GLU A 323 15.19 -10.26 -15.53
CA GLU A 323 15.77 -11.10 -14.47
C GLU A 323 16.78 -10.36 -13.59
N MET A 324 17.62 -9.52 -14.18
CA MET A 324 18.55 -8.67 -13.41
C MET A 324 17.81 -7.71 -12.48
N ALA A 325 16.72 -7.09 -12.98
CA ALA A 325 15.88 -6.21 -12.17
C ALA A 325 15.24 -6.97 -11.00
N ILE A 326 14.69 -8.16 -11.24
CA ILE A 326 14.12 -9.00 -10.18
C ILE A 326 15.20 -9.39 -9.15
N LYS A 327 16.40 -9.79 -9.59
CA LYS A 327 17.53 -10.07 -8.69
C LYS A 327 17.87 -8.88 -7.80
N ASN A 328 17.88 -7.67 -8.36
CA ASN A 328 18.17 -6.45 -7.61
C ASN A 328 17.04 -6.11 -6.62
N ASP A 329 15.78 -6.22 -7.04
CA ASP A 329 14.62 -5.99 -6.16
C ASP A 329 14.68 -6.93 -4.94
N PHE A 330 14.96 -8.21 -5.15
CA PHE A 330 15.00 -9.21 -4.07
C PHE A 330 16.21 -9.02 -3.14
N LYS A 331 17.37 -8.64 -3.68
CA LYS A 331 18.53 -8.28 -2.85
C LYS A 331 18.25 -7.08 -1.97
N SER A 332 17.51 -6.08 -2.48
CA SER A 332 17.19 -4.87 -1.72
C SER A 332 16.21 -5.09 -0.56
N VAL A 333 15.57 -6.27 -0.48
CA VAL A 333 14.74 -6.62 0.69
C VAL A 333 15.57 -6.60 1.97
N ALA A 334 16.82 -7.07 1.93
CA ALA A 334 17.69 -7.09 3.11
C ALA A 334 18.25 -5.70 3.51
N ASP A 335 18.07 -4.66 2.70
CA ASP A 335 18.66 -3.33 2.95
C ASP A 335 18.03 -2.60 4.14
N SER A 336 16.82 -2.98 4.57
CA SER A 336 16.19 -2.38 5.74
C SER A 336 15.21 -3.32 6.45
N ALA A 337 15.08 -3.15 7.75
CA ALA A 337 14.07 -3.86 8.56
C ALA A 337 12.65 -3.66 8.04
N GLY A 338 12.34 -2.46 7.50
CA GLY A 338 11.05 -2.15 6.89
C GLY A 338 10.77 -2.99 5.64
N ASN A 339 11.77 -3.13 4.76
CA ASN A 339 11.64 -3.96 3.55
C ASN A 339 11.43 -5.44 3.92
N VAL A 340 12.18 -5.96 4.89
CA VAL A 340 12.01 -7.33 5.40
C VAL A 340 10.61 -7.53 5.97
N SER A 341 10.13 -6.59 6.79
CA SER A 341 8.78 -6.65 7.35
C SER A 341 7.71 -6.64 6.26
N ASN A 342 7.82 -5.75 5.27
CA ASN A 342 6.87 -5.67 4.15
C ASN A 342 6.87 -6.95 3.31
N TRP A 343 8.06 -7.56 3.07
CA TRP A 343 8.19 -8.83 2.38
C TRP A 343 7.38 -9.92 3.07
N TYR A 344 7.55 -10.10 4.38
CA TYR A 344 6.86 -11.16 5.11
C TYR A 344 5.37 -10.88 5.31
N PHE A 345 4.95 -9.61 5.43
CA PHE A 345 3.52 -9.28 5.38
C PHE A 345 2.88 -9.68 4.05
N ASP A 346 3.58 -9.43 2.93
CA ASP A 346 3.10 -9.85 1.62
C ASP A 346 3.08 -11.37 1.47
N CYS A 347 4.10 -12.07 1.98
CA CYS A 347 4.13 -13.55 2.04
C CYS A 347 2.95 -14.12 2.84
N ILE A 348 2.61 -13.52 3.99
CA ILE A 348 1.46 -13.93 4.80
C ILE A 348 0.15 -13.77 4.00
N ARG A 349 -0.03 -12.64 3.33
CA ARG A 349 -1.22 -12.38 2.50
C ARG A 349 -1.37 -13.38 1.35
N LYS A 350 -0.26 -13.84 0.81
CA LYS A 350 -0.20 -14.84 -0.28
C LYS A 350 -0.25 -16.28 0.23
N ASN A 351 -0.23 -16.50 1.55
CA ASN A 351 -0.07 -17.81 2.16
C ASN A 351 1.14 -18.58 1.60
N ASP A 352 2.25 -17.87 1.32
CA ASP A 352 3.47 -18.40 0.71
C ASP A 352 4.70 -17.79 1.42
N ILE A 353 4.98 -18.27 2.64
CA ILE A 353 6.08 -17.76 3.48
C ILE A 353 7.39 -18.36 3.00
N VAL A 354 8.17 -17.54 2.29
CA VAL A 354 9.46 -17.92 1.69
C VAL A 354 10.47 -16.79 1.81
N THR A 355 11.75 -17.11 1.77
CA THR A 355 12.81 -16.11 1.69
C THR A 355 12.86 -15.44 0.31
N PRO A 356 13.45 -14.24 0.19
CA PRO A 356 13.68 -13.62 -1.12
C PRO A 356 14.48 -14.52 -2.08
N GLU A 357 15.48 -15.25 -1.57
CA GLU A 357 16.32 -16.15 -2.34
C GLU A 357 15.51 -17.34 -2.91
N GLU A 358 14.67 -17.97 -2.08
CA GLU A 358 13.80 -19.06 -2.51
C GLU A 358 12.79 -18.58 -3.57
N LYS A 359 12.20 -17.41 -3.35
CA LYS A 359 11.25 -16.81 -4.31
C LYS A 359 11.95 -16.46 -5.63
N LEU A 360 13.16 -15.90 -5.57
CA LEU A 360 13.95 -15.61 -6.76
C LEU A 360 14.19 -16.86 -7.60
N GLY A 361 14.50 -18.00 -6.97
CA GLY A 361 14.69 -19.26 -7.67
C GLY A 361 13.47 -19.69 -8.50
N ARG A 362 12.26 -19.30 -8.10
CA ARG A 362 11.02 -19.60 -8.83
C ARG A 362 10.81 -18.68 -10.06
N TYR A 363 11.47 -17.52 -10.10
CA TYR A 363 11.26 -16.48 -11.12
C TYR A 363 12.34 -16.45 -12.20
N LEU A 364 13.41 -17.22 -12.03
CA LEU A 364 14.48 -17.32 -13.03
C LEU A 364 14.20 -18.43 -14.04
N GLY A 365 14.69 -18.23 -15.28
CA GLY A 365 14.58 -19.25 -16.34
C GLY A 365 13.16 -19.43 -16.89
N VAL A 366 12.30 -18.43 -16.77
CA VAL A 366 10.98 -18.44 -17.40
C VAL A 366 11.13 -18.34 -18.92
N SER A 367 10.53 -19.28 -19.64
CA SER A 367 10.64 -19.30 -21.10
C SER A 367 9.88 -18.15 -21.76
N LYS A 368 10.31 -17.81 -22.98
CA LYS A 368 9.68 -16.79 -23.81
C LYS A 368 8.20 -17.09 -24.05
N GLU A 369 7.87 -18.36 -24.28
CA GLU A 369 6.50 -18.85 -24.54
C GLU A 369 5.58 -18.60 -23.34
N ARG A 370 6.09 -18.81 -22.09
CA ARG A 370 5.33 -18.52 -20.87
C ARG A 370 5.06 -17.03 -20.73
N ILE A 371 6.03 -16.16 -21.05
CA ILE A 371 5.86 -14.70 -21.02
C ILE A 371 4.83 -14.25 -22.07
N ILE A 372 4.86 -14.85 -23.28
CA ILE A 372 3.86 -14.60 -24.32
C ILE A 372 2.46 -15.04 -23.86
N ALA A 373 2.34 -16.21 -23.23
CA ALA A 373 1.07 -16.70 -22.69
C ALA A 373 0.52 -15.74 -21.60
N ALA A 374 1.39 -15.29 -20.70
CA ALA A 374 1.04 -14.29 -19.68
C ALA A 374 0.60 -12.96 -20.33
N ALA A 375 1.29 -12.48 -21.37
CA ALA A 375 0.89 -11.29 -22.10
C ALA A 375 -0.49 -11.46 -22.77
N LYS A 376 -0.74 -12.59 -23.39
CA LYS A 376 -2.04 -12.90 -24.05
C LYS A 376 -3.20 -12.99 -23.07
N SER A 377 -2.95 -13.31 -21.80
CA SER A 377 -3.98 -13.30 -20.75
C SER A 377 -4.37 -11.90 -20.28
N MET A 378 -3.57 -10.88 -20.59
CA MET A 378 -3.84 -9.48 -20.22
C MET A 378 -4.94 -8.88 -21.08
N VAL A 379 -6.01 -8.40 -20.44
CA VAL A 379 -7.15 -7.71 -21.06
C VAL A 379 -7.22 -6.28 -20.53
N LEU A 380 -7.33 -5.30 -21.44
CA LEU A 380 -7.58 -3.90 -21.04
C LEU A 380 -8.99 -3.81 -20.46
N ASP A 381 -9.08 -3.44 -19.20
CA ASP A 381 -10.33 -3.41 -18.42
C ASP A 381 -10.85 -1.98 -18.21
N SER A 382 -9.94 -1.05 -17.94
CA SER A 382 -10.32 0.33 -17.64
C SER A 382 -9.24 1.32 -18.06
N VAL A 383 -9.68 2.52 -18.43
CA VAL A 383 -8.83 3.68 -18.71
C VAL A 383 -9.32 4.84 -17.84
N TYR A 384 -8.41 5.48 -17.14
CA TYR A 384 -8.69 6.67 -16.36
C TYR A 384 -7.77 7.81 -16.81
N VAL A 385 -8.38 8.98 -17.05
CA VAL A 385 -7.67 10.20 -17.46
C VAL A 385 -7.98 11.31 -16.46
N LEU A 386 -6.94 11.89 -15.88
CA LEU A 386 -7.00 13.14 -15.16
C LEU A 386 -6.39 14.24 -16.03
N THR A 387 -7.18 15.22 -16.43
CA THR A 387 -6.75 16.25 -17.38
C THR A 387 -7.13 17.66 -16.95
N GLY A 388 -6.59 18.68 -17.60
CA GLY A 388 -6.89 20.08 -17.37
C GLY A 388 -8.26 20.51 -17.89
N ASN A 389 -8.76 21.64 -17.41
CA ASN A 389 -9.94 22.30 -17.99
C ASN A 389 -9.56 22.97 -19.31
N GLU A 390 -10.31 22.74 -20.36
CA GLU A 390 -10.06 23.24 -21.73
C GLU A 390 -10.01 24.78 -21.86
N ASN A 391 -10.53 25.52 -20.86
CA ASN A 391 -10.64 26.97 -20.94
C ASN A 391 -9.37 27.77 -20.59
N ARG A 392 -8.29 27.11 -20.09
CA ARG A 392 -7.05 27.84 -19.75
C ARG A 392 -6.06 27.99 -20.87
N GLU A 393 -6.14 27.18 -21.91
CA GLU A 393 -5.28 27.33 -23.12
C GLU A 393 -5.64 28.57 -23.94
N LYS A 394 -6.88 29.09 -23.80
CA LYS A 394 -7.33 30.29 -24.48
C LYS A 394 -7.03 31.61 -23.75
N GLU A 395 -6.64 31.57 -22.48
CA GLU A 395 -6.27 32.76 -21.69
C GLU A 395 -4.76 33.04 -21.68
N LEU A 396 -3.94 32.11 -22.18
CA LEU A 396 -2.46 32.23 -22.23
C LEU A 396 -1.93 32.34 -23.68
N SER A 397 -2.79 32.32 -24.70
CA SER A 397 -2.51 32.60 -26.11
C SER A 397 -3.02 34.00 -26.50
#